data_2c1ed13f1411343024a957885a1ec55f
#
_entry.id   2c1ed13f1411343024a957885a1ec55f
#
_cell.length_a   1.000
_cell.length_b   1.000
_cell.length_c   1.000
_cell.angle_alpha   90.00
_cell.angle_beta   90.00
_cell.angle_gamma   90.00
#
_symmetry.space_group_name_H-M   'P 1'
#
loop_
_entity.id
_entity.type
_entity.pdbx_description
1 polymer ?
#
loop_
_entity_poly.entity_id
_entity_poly.type
_entity_poly.pdbx_seq_one_letter_code
_entity_poly.pdbx_strand_id
1 'polypeptide(L)'
;LYGPFLTDDPAQLFKVYDGPRFKEKSEELMKKGIHIVMPNYLYGIRQIISKKPIRTPEDLKGMKIRVPNNVMQIKTFEAMGATPTPMPLGETFPALAQGVIDGVENPISVLYGQKFQEEAKYLSKVGYLTNVALIVGGEAFFSTLPEDQLKMIHESAYDAGLYSQKLTIEKDNEMIEKMKEAGVEIIDVDRAPFKALAEKVYTQFPEWSPGLYDKIKAELN
;
A
#
# COMPACT_ATOMS: atom_id res chain seq x y z
N LEU A 1 4.30 6.75 6.58
CA LEU A 1 5.05 5.66 5.92
C LEU A 1 4.36 5.13 4.66
N TYR A 2 3.77 6.01 3.85
CA TYR A 2 3.05 5.67 2.63
C TYR A 2 3.87 6.07 1.39
N GLY A 3 5.10 5.55 1.31
CA GLY A 3 6.03 5.88 0.24
C GLY A 3 6.44 4.67 -0.60
N PRO A 4 6.71 4.86 -1.92
CA PRO A 4 7.08 3.77 -2.80
C PRO A 4 8.46 3.20 -2.44
N PHE A 5 8.59 1.88 -2.50
CA PHE A 5 9.84 1.14 -2.32
C PHE A 5 10.61 1.49 -1.02
N LEU A 6 9.90 1.83 0.06
CA LEU A 6 10.52 2.10 1.36
C LEU A 6 11.24 0.87 1.91
N THR A 7 10.64 -0.30 1.73
CA THR A 7 11.19 -1.59 2.17
C THR A 7 10.86 -2.69 1.16
N ASP A 8 11.67 -3.72 1.15
CA ASP A 8 11.43 -4.94 0.38
C ASP A 8 10.75 -6.02 1.24
N ASP A 9 10.81 -5.88 2.56
CA ASP A 9 10.18 -6.78 3.53
C ASP A 9 9.19 -6.01 4.43
N PRO A 10 7.90 -6.39 4.46
CA PRO A 10 6.91 -5.79 5.37
C PRO A 10 7.34 -5.80 6.84
N ALA A 11 8.08 -6.82 7.27
CA ALA A 11 8.54 -6.92 8.66
C ALA A 11 9.47 -5.77 9.06
N GLN A 12 10.27 -5.24 8.12
CA GLN A 12 11.10 -4.06 8.37
C GLN A 12 10.24 -2.81 8.64
N LEU A 13 9.12 -2.67 7.91
CA LEU A 13 8.21 -1.54 8.08
C LEU A 13 7.58 -1.53 9.48
N PHE A 14 7.25 -2.70 10.01
CA PHE A 14 6.68 -2.81 11.36
C PHE A 14 7.67 -2.38 12.46
N LYS A 15 8.99 -2.52 12.26
CA LYS A 15 9.99 -1.97 13.19
C LYS A 15 9.85 -0.45 13.36
N VAL A 16 9.51 0.26 12.28
CA VAL A 16 9.28 1.72 12.34
C VAL A 16 7.98 2.03 13.10
N TYR A 17 6.94 1.21 12.93
CA TYR A 17 5.68 1.36 13.68
C TYR A 17 5.83 1.05 15.18
N ASP A 18 6.78 0.20 15.55
CA ASP A 18 7.12 -0.09 16.95
C ASP A 18 8.17 0.90 17.51
N GLY A 19 8.72 1.77 16.66
CA GLY A 19 9.80 2.68 16.97
C GLY A 19 9.39 3.97 17.66
N PRO A 20 10.39 4.71 18.22
CA PRO A 20 10.15 5.92 19.00
C PRO A 20 9.51 7.05 18.18
N ARG A 21 9.83 7.15 16.90
CA ARG A 21 9.25 8.16 16.00
C ARG A 21 7.74 7.95 15.81
N PHE A 22 7.31 6.71 15.65
CA PHE A 22 5.88 6.41 15.52
C PHE A 22 5.14 6.73 16.83
N LYS A 23 5.76 6.43 17.97
CA LYS A 23 5.21 6.78 19.28
C LYS A 23 5.05 8.30 19.43
N GLU A 24 6.06 9.09 19.09
CA GLU A 24 5.99 10.56 19.08
C GLU A 24 4.82 11.06 18.21
N LYS A 25 4.68 10.52 16.99
CA LYS A 25 3.59 10.89 16.08
C LYS A 25 2.21 10.44 16.56
N SER A 26 2.13 9.31 17.24
CA SER A 26 0.90 8.86 17.89
C SER A 26 0.46 9.83 18.98
N GLU A 27 1.39 10.30 19.82
CA GLU A 27 1.12 11.30 20.85
C GLU A 27 0.67 12.66 20.27
N GLU A 28 1.26 13.08 19.14
CA GLU A 28 0.82 14.27 18.41
C GLU A 28 -0.62 14.12 17.88
N LEU A 29 -0.98 12.94 17.38
CA LEU A 29 -2.34 12.64 16.89
C LEU A 29 -3.36 12.59 18.04
N MET A 30 -2.99 12.00 19.19
CA MET A 30 -3.83 12.02 20.39
C MET A 30 -4.19 13.43 20.82
N LYS A 31 -3.22 14.37 20.81
CA LYS A 31 -3.48 15.80 21.07
C LYS A 31 -4.45 16.45 20.08
N LYS A 32 -4.61 15.85 18.89
CA LYS A 32 -5.57 16.26 17.85
C LYS A 32 -6.88 15.46 17.88
N GLY A 33 -7.08 14.65 18.91
CA GLY A 33 -8.28 13.86 19.12
C GLY A 33 -8.30 12.51 18.41
N ILE A 34 -7.18 12.04 17.88
CA ILE A 34 -7.07 10.76 17.16
C ILE A 34 -6.25 9.78 17.96
N HIS A 35 -6.86 8.67 18.36
CA HIS A 35 -6.24 7.56 19.07
C HIS A 35 -5.93 6.41 18.09
N ILE A 36 -4.65 5.99 18.02
CA ILE A 36 -4.28 4.82 17.23
C ILE A 36 -4.49 3.57 18.07
N VAL A 37 -5.40 2.70 17.64
CA VAL A 37 -5.76 1.45 18.35
C VAL A 37 -4.90 0.30 17.85
N MET A 38 -4.76 0.14 16.54
CA MET A 38 -3.95 -0.91 15.91
C MET A 38 -3.04 -0.30 14.85
N PRO A 39 -1.71 -0.34 15.07
CA PRO A 39 -0.74 0.25 14.15
C PRO A 39 -0.20 -0.71 13.08
N ASN A 40 -0.51 -2.00 13.16
CA ASN A 40 0.19 -3.07 12.47
C ASN A 40 -0.71 -3.91 11.54
N TYR A 41 -1.78 -3.34 10.97
CA TYR A 41 -2.61 -4.03 10.00
C TYR A 41 -1.97 -4.01 8.62
N LEU A 42 -1.44 -5.16 8.16
CA LEU A 42 -0.93 -5.29 6.78
C LEU A 42 -2.12 -5.35 5.81
N TYR A 43 -2.35 -4.26 5.10
CA TYR A 43 -3.36 -4.23 4.04
C TYR A 43 -2.90 -5.01 2.80
N GLY A 44 -1.60 -5.06 2.54
CA GLY A 44 -0.96 -5.87 1.51
C GLY A 44 0.11 -5.13 0.71
N ILE A 45 0.78 -5.87 -0.18
CA ILE A 45 1.77 -5.32 -1.10
C ILE A 45 1.08 -5.02 -2.43
N ARG A 46 1.19 -3.77 -2.90
CA ARG A 46 0.47 -3.31 -4.09
C ARG A 46 1.17 -3.76 -5.37
N GLN A 47 0.42 -4.41 -6.23
CA GLN A 47 0.82 -4.93 -7.53
C GLN A 47 0.02 -4.24 -8.64
N ILE A 48 0.35 -4.50 -9.91
CA ILE A 48 -0.38 -3.93 -11.05
C ILE A 48 -1.03 -5.06 -11.83
N ILE A 49 -2.36 -5.00 -12.01
CA ILE A 49 -3.06 -5.83 -12.98
C ILE A 49 -3.43 -4.98 -14.21
N SER A 50 -3.21 -5.50 -15.42
CA SER A 50 -3.33 -4.71 -16.65
C SER A 50 -3.76 -5.53 -17.86
N LYS A 51 -4.26 -4.83 -18.90
CA LYS A 51 -4.65 -5.43 -20.20
C LYS A 51 -3.46 -5.82 -21.06
N LYS A 52 -2.28 -5.24 -20.80
CA LYS A 52 -1.01 -5.53 -21.48
C LYS A 52 0.05 -5.88 -20.47
N PRO A 53 1.02 -6.74 -20.79
CA PRO A 53 2.09 -7.10 -19.86
C PRO A 53 2.96 -5.90 -19.50
N ILE A 54 3.34 -5.79 -18.23
CA ILE A 54 4.31 -4.81 -17.73
C ILE A 54 5.49 -5.60 -17.17
N ARG A 55 6.62 -5.56 -17.86
CA ARG A 55 7.86 -6.27 -17.49
C ARG A 55 8.94 -5.29 -17.06
N THR A 56 8.91 -4.09 -17.66
CA THR A 56 9.85 -2.99 -17.39
C THR A 56 9.08 -1.66 -17.25
N PRO A 57 9.69 -0.59 -16.72
CA PRO A 57 9.06 0.74 -16.68
C PRO A 57 8.68 1.28 -18.06
N GLU A 58 9.38 0.89 -19.12
CA GLU A 58 9.10 1.30 -20.49
C GLU A 58 7.69 0.85 -20.93
N ASP A 59 7.23 -0.30 -20.46
CA ASP A 59 5.90 -0.82 -20.76
C ASP A 59 4.79 0.02 -20.13
N LEU A 60 5.09 0.80 -19.08
CA LEU A 60 4.14 1.74 -18.46
C LEU A 60 3.92 3.01 -19.29
N LYS A 61 4.78 3.33 -20.25
CA LYS A 61 4.66 4.58 -21.00
C LYS A 61 3.33 4.70 -21.73
N GLY A 62 2.59 5.75 -21.37
CA GLY A 62 1.28 6.05 -21.96
C GLY A 62 0.14 5.15 -21.47
N MET A 63 0.39 4.14 -20.63
CA MET A 63 -0.66 3.34 -20.01
C MET A 63 -1.41 4.16 -18.96
N LYS A 64 -2.72 4.14 -19.07
CA LYS A 64 -3.63 4.74 -18.08
C LYS A 64 -3.82 3.77 -16.92
N ILE A 65 -3.08 4.01 -15.84
CA ILE A 65 -3.19 3.18 -14.62
C ILE A 65 -4.08 3.89 -13.60
N ARG A 66 -5.16 3.24 -13.20
CA ARG A 66 -6.00 3.75 -12.13
C ARG A 66 -5.22 3.75 -10.83
N VAL A 67 -5.25 4.87 -10.15
CA VAL A 67 -4.76 5.05 -8.78
C VAL A 67 -5.87 5.68 -7.92
N PRO A 68 -5.84 5.57 -6.59
CA PRO A 68 -6.72 6.37 -5.74
C PRO A 68 -6.35 7.86 -5.84
N ASN A 69 -7.22 8.73 -5.36
CA ASN A 69 -6.94 10.17 -5.29
C ASN A 69 -5.93 10.46 -4.15
N ASN A 70 -4.70 10.04 -4.35
CA ASN A 70 -3.58 10.18 -3.42
C ASN A 70 -2.36 10.72 -4.17
N VAL A 71 -1.87 11.88 -3.76
CA VAL A 71 -0.80 12.62 -4.45
C VAL A 71 0.48 11.78 -4.56
N MET A 72 0.86 11.04 -3.50
CA MET A 72 2.06 10.20 -3.53
C MET A 72 1.96 9.11 -4.60
N GLN A 73 0.81 8.43 -4.72
CA GLN A 73 0.62 7.39 -5.73
C GLN A 73 0.57 7.97 -7.14
N ILE A 74 -0.12 9.11 -7.33
CA ILE A 74 -0.15 9.82 -8.61
C ILE A 74 1.28 10.13 -9.05
N LYS A 75 2.07 10.80 -8.19
CA LYS A 75 3.47 11.15 -8.48
C LYS A 75 4.37 9.94 -8.71
N THR A 76 4.14 8.84 -7.99
CA THR A 76 4.88 7.60 -8.18
C THR A 76 4.67 7.02 -9.58
N PHE A 77 3.42 6.94 -10.03
CA PHE A 77 3.11 6.41 -11.36
C PHE A 77 3.54 7.35 -12.49
N GLU A 78 3.45 8.68 -12.29
CA GLU A 78 4.06 9.67 -13.20
C GLU A 78 5.58 9.45 -13.34
N ALA A 79 6.27 9.29 -12.20
CA ALA A 79 7.72 9.06 -12.19
C ALA A 79 8.13 7.75 -12.88
N MET A 80 7.30 6.70 -12.80
CA MET A 80 7.50 5.43 -13.49
C MET A 80 7.10 5.48 -14.98
N GLY A 81 6.52 6.58 -15.46
CA GLY A 81 6.20 6.80 -16.88
C GLY A 81 4.75 6.49 -17.28
N ALA A 82 3.90 6.08 -16.36
CA ALA A 82 2.48 5.86 -16.61
C ALA A 82 1.69 7.18 -16.67
N THR A 83 0.45 7.09 -17.13
CA THR A 83 -0.56 8.14 -17.02
C THR A 83 -1.52 7.76 -15.87
N PRO A 84 -1.27 8.22 -14.63
CA PRO A 84 -2.17 7.90 -13.53
C PRO A 84 -3.54 8.53 -13.76
N THR A 85 -4.58 7.74 -13.52
CA THR A 85 -5.99 8.14 -13.70
C THR A 85 -6.71 7.99 -12.35
N PRO A 86 -6.75 9.06 -11.53
CA PRO A 86 -7.37 9.01 -10.20
C PRO A 86 -8.87 8.82 -10.29
N MET A 87 -9.41 7.82 -9.58
CA MET A 87 -10.86 7.60 -9.45
C MET A 87 -11.19 6.75 -8.23
N PRO A 88 -12.45 6.83 -7.71
CA PRO A 88 -12.94 5.94 -6.66
C PRO A 88 -12.84 4.46 -7.07
N LEU A 89 -12.63 3.57 -6.07
CA LEU A 89 -12.48 2.13 -6.34
C LEU A 89 -13.73 1.52 -7.00
N GLY A 90 -14.92 1.96 -6.59
CA GLY A 90 -16.19 1.45 -7.14
C GLY A 90 -16.40 1.76 -8.62
N GLU A 91 -15.71 2.76 -9.17
CA GLU A 91 -15.79 3.14 -10.59
C GLU A 91 -14.76 2.42 -11.46
N THR A 92 -13.83 1.70 -10.82
CA THR A 92 -12.63 1.16 -11.50
C THR A 92 -12.96 -0.01 -12.42
N PHE A 93 -13.82 -0.95 -11.99
CA PHE A 93 -14.17 -2.11 -12.81
C PHE A 93 -14.86 -1.71 -14.14
N PRO A 94 -15.91 -0.88 -14.14
CA PRO A 94 -16.52 -0.42 -15.39
C PRO A 94 -15.55 0.39 -16.26
N ALA A 95 -14.66 1.20 -15.67
CA ALA A 95 -13.66 1.96 -16.42
C ALA A 95 -12.64 1.03 -17.10
N LEU A 96 -12.23 -0.06 -16.42
CA LEU A 96 -11.34 -1.06 -16.97
C LEU A 96 -12.04 -1.84 -18.11
N ALA A 97 -13.27 -2.30 -17.89
CA ALA A 97 -14.05 -3.03 -18.89
C ALA A 97 -14.24 -2.22 -20.19
N GLN A 98 -14.58 -0.94 -20.06
CA GLN A 98 -14.79 -0.01 -21.18
C GLN A 98 -13.50 0.50 -21.84
N GLY A 99 -12.32 0.17 -21.32
CA GLY A 99 -11.03 0.62 -21.84
C GLY A 99 -10.71 2.10 -21.57
N VAL A 100 -11.38 2.73 -20.60
CA VAL A 100 -11.04 4.08 -20.11
C VAL A 100 -9.68 4.05 -19.43
N ILE A 101 -9.34 2.96 -18.75
CA ILE A 101 -8.05 2.68 -18.15
C ILE A 101 -7.49 1.35 -18.69
N ASP A 102 -6.17 1.21 -18.65
CA ASP A 102 -5.44 0.03 -19.13
C ASP A 102 -5.06 -0.93 -18.00
N GLY A 103 -5.06 -0.46 -16.76
CA GLY A 103 -4.70 -1.26 -15.60
C GLY A 103 -5.06 -0.59 -14.27
N VAL A 104 -4.87 -1.35 -13.21
CA VAL A 104 -5.21 -0.99 -11.83
C VAL A 104 -4.09 -1.44 -10.90
N GLU A 105 -3.77 -0.64 -9.91
CA GLU A 105 -2.83 -1.00 -8.85
C GLU A 105 -3.56 -1.18 -7.52
N ASN A 106 -3.29 -2.27 -6.83
CA ASN A 106 -3.82 -2.56 -5.48
C ASN A 106 -3.13 -3.81 -4.90
N PRO A 107 -3.31 -4.15 -3.60
CA PRO A 107 -2.99 -5.48 -3.10
C PRO A 107 -3.76 -6.58 -3.82
N ILE A 108 -3.17 -7.77 -3.87
CA ILE A 108 -3.72 -8.93 -4.61
C ILE A 108 -5.14 -9.26 -4.16
N SER A 109 -5.39 -9.23 -2.84
CA SER A 109 -6.71 -9.47 -2.26
C SER A 109 -7.78 -8.52 -2.80
N VAL A 110 -7.44 -7.24 -3.01
CA VAL A 110 -8.36 -6.26 -3.58
C VAL A 110 -8.51 -6.47 -5.09
N LEU A 111 -7.40 -6.73 -5.81
CA LEU A 111 -7.44 -6.98 -7.25
C LEU A 111 -8.35 -8.15 -7.58
N TYR A 112 -8.22 -9.26 -6.85
CA TYR A 112 -9.05 -10.44 -7.01
C TYR A 112 -10.49 -10.21 -6.56
N GLY A 113 -10.69 -9.64 -5.36
CA GLY A 113 -12.02 -9.41 -4.78
C GLY A 113 -12.88 -8.44 -5.61
N GLN A 114 -12.26 -7.49 -6.31
CA GLN A 114 -12.94 -6.58 -7.25
C GLN A 114 -13.07 -7.15 -8.66
N LYS A 115 -12.66 -8.41 -8.87
CA LYS A 115 -12.78 -9.16 -10.13
C LYS A 115 -12.03 -8.55 -11.31
N PHE A 116 -11.00 -7.75 -11.09
CA PHE A 116 -10.24 -7.12 -12.17
C PHE A 116 -9.60 -8.14 -13.12
N GLN A 117 -9.33 -9.38 -12.66
CA GLN A 117 -8.85 -10.49 -13.48
C GLN A 117 -9.83 -10.92 -14.58
N GLU A 118 -11.09 -10.52 -14.53
CA GLU A 118 -12.05 -10.77 -15.61
C GLU A 118 -11.70 -9.93 -16.85
N GLU A 119 -11.24 -8.69 -16.65
CA GLU A 119 -10.98 -7.70 -17.69
C GLU A 119 -9.49 -7.49 -18.02
N ALA A 120 -8.58 -7.88 -17.13
CA ALA A 120 -7.13 -7.71 -17.27
C ALA A 120 -6.42 -9.04 -17.00
N LYS A 121 -5.50 -9.43 -17.88
CA LYS A 121 -4.91 -10.78 -17.88
C LYS A 121 -3.43 -10.82 -17.54
N TYR A 122 -2.85 -9.70 -17.07
CA TYR A 122 -1.44 -9.63 -16.69
C TYR A 122 -1.30 -9.04 -15.30
N LEU A 123 -0.79 -9.83 -14.34
CA LEU A 123 -0.45 -9.38 -12.98
C LEU A 123 1.06 -9.21 -12.89
N SER A 124 1.52 -7.97 -12.90
CA SER A 124 2.95 -7.63 -12.75
C SER A 124 3.28 -7.35 -11.29
N LYS A 125 4.18 -8.16 -10.72
CA LYS A 125 4.57 -8.12 -9.30
C LYS A 125 5.61 -7.04 -9.04
N VAL A 126 5.24 -5.78 -9.28
CA VAL A 126 6.10 -4.61 -9.06
C VAL A 126 6.35 -4.36 -7.58
N GLY A 127 5.37 -4.62 -6.73
CA GLY A 127 5.51 -4.49 -5.27
C GLY A 127 5.95 -3.08 -4.85
N TYR A 128 5.44 -2.06 -5.51
CA TYR A 128 5.95 -0.71 -5.36
C TYR A 128 5.66 -0.09 -3.99
N LEU A 129 4.66 -0.59 -3.27
CA LEU A 129 4.24 -0.06 -1.98
C LEU A 129 3.77 -1.19 -1.06
N THR A 130 4.35 -1.29 0.12
CA THR A 130 3.80 -2.05 1.25
C THR A 130 2.81 -1.18 1.98
N ASN A 131 1.54 -1.58 1.95
CA ASN A 131 0.46 -0.79 2.52
C ASN A 131 0.07 -1.31 3.90
N VAL A 132 0.31 -0.49 4.92
CA VAL A 132 -0.16 -0.70 6.28
C VAL A 132 -1.32 0.25 6.55
N ALA A 133 -2.40 -0.26 7.10
CA ALA A 133 -3.53 0.53 7.58
C ALA A 133 -3.48 0.65 9.09
N LEU A 134 -4.00 1.76 9.59
CA LEU A 134 -4.15 2.01 11.02
C LEU A 134 -5.63 1.92 11.38
N ILE A 135 -5.94 1.24 12.50
CA ILE A 135 -7.27 1.36 13.10
C ILE A 135 -7.18 2.46 14.14
N VAL A 136 -8.06 3.44 14.00
CA VAL A 136 -8.07 4.63 14.84
C VAL A 136 -9.44 4.84 15.45
N GLY A 137 -9.48 5.55 16.59
CA GLY A 137 -10.71 5.97 17.24
C GLY A 137 -10.60 7.40 17.77
N GLY A 138 -11.67 7.91 18.34
CA GLY A 138 -11.70 9.23 18.97
C GLY A 138 -11.05 9.22 20.34
N GLU A 139 -10.03 10.05 20.56
CA GLU A 139 -9.34 10.19 21.86
C GLU A 139 -10.31 10.53 23.00
N ALA A 140 -11.35 11.29 22.71
CA ALA A 140 -12.40 11.62 23.70
C ALA A 140 -13.07 10.39 24.33
N PHE A 141 -13.15 9.28 23.59
CA PHE A 141 -13.64 8.00 24.13
C PHE A 141 -12.53 7.26 24.87
N PHE A 142 -11.36 7.09 24.25
CA PHE A 142 -10.27 6.30 24.83
C PHE A 142 -9.73 6.88 26.12
N SER A 143 -9.72 8.19 26.28
CA SER A 143 -9.31 8.88 27.53
C SER A 143 -10.27 8.65 28.71
N THR A 144 -11.48 8.14 28.47
CA THR A 144 -12.44 7.79 29.56
C THR A 144 -12.26 6.36 30.08
N LEU A 145 -11.49 5.54 29.38
CA LEU A 145 -11.33 4.12 29.75
C LEU A 145 -10.34 3.97 30.93
N PRO A 146 -10.59 3.05 31.84
CA PRO A 146 -9.62 2.59 32.81
C PRO A 146 -8.35 2.08 32.11
N GLU A 147 -7.19 2.27 32.76
CA GLU A 147 -5.88 1.92 32.20
C GLU A 147 -5.77 0.44 31.79
N ASP A 148 -6.32 -0.45 32.63
CA ASP A 148 -6.35 -1.89 32.37
C ASP A 148 -7.18 -2.26 31.12
N GLN A 149 -8.31 -1.59 30.91
CA GLN A 149 -9.16 -1.79 29.74
C GLN A 149 -8.49 -1.25 28.49
N LEU A 150 -7.89 -0.07 28.57
CA LEU A 150 -7.15 0.54 27.46
C LEU A 150 -5.98 -0.36 27.04
N LYS A 151 -5.22 -0.87 28.01
CA LYS A 151 -4.13 -1.82 27.76
C LYS A 151 -4.63 -3.10 27.08
N MET A 152 -5.73 -3.69 27.58
CA MET A 152 -6.33 -4.90 26.98
C MET A 152 -6.74 -4.67 25.52
N ILE A 153 -7.33 -3.52 25.22
CA ILE A 153 -7.71 -3.16 23.83
C ILE A 153 -6.48 -3.09 22.94
N HIS A 154 -5.41 -2.40 23.36
CA HIS A 154 -4.19 -2.30 22.57
C HIS A 154 -3.50 -3.64 22.36
N GLU A 155 -3.36 -4.47 23.39
CA GLU A 155 -2.77 -5.79 23.29
C GLU A 155 -3.57 -6.69 22.34
N SER A 156 -4.89 -6.74 22.49
CA SER A 156 -5.77 -7.52 21.62
C SER A 156 -5.73 -7.02 20.16
N ALA A 157 -5.69 -5.71 19.96
CA ALA A 157 -5.60 -5.11 18.64
C ALA A 157 -4.24 -5.41 17.97
N TYR A 158 -3.16 -5.35 18.73
CA TYR A 158 -1.82 -5.68 18.23
C TYR A 158 -1.73 -7.14 17.81
N ASP A 159 -2.23 -8.07 18.63
CA ASP A 159 -2.29 -9.50 18.33
C ASP A 159 -3.15 -9.79 17.09
N ALA A 160 -4.30 -9.10 16.96
CA ALA A 160 -5.13 -9.17 15.77
C ALA A 160 -4.38 -8.68 14.51
N GLY A 161 -3.55 -7.65 14.65
CA GLY A 161 -2.68 -7.16 13.58
C GLY A 161 -1.65 -8.20 13.15
N LEU A 162 -0.99 -8.88 14.09
CA LEU A 162 -0.06 -9.98 13.79
C LEU A 162 -0.75 -11.14 13.07
N TYR A 163 -1.93 -11.53 13.53
CA TYR A 163 -2.73 -12.55 12.87
C TYR A 163 -3.12 -12.14 11.44
N SER A 164 -3.55 -10.89 11.27
CA SER A 164 -3.90 -10.33 9.97
C SER A 164 -2.72 -10.35 8.97
N GLN A 165 -1.49 -10.04 9.43
CA GLN A 165 -0.30 -10.10 8.57
C GLN A 165 -0.09 -11.51 7.99
N LYS A 166 -0.13 -12.53 8.85
CA LYS A 166 -0.01 -13.93 8.42
C LYS A 166 -1.10 -14.30 7.42
N LEU A 167 -2.36 -13.98 7.75
CA LEU A 167 -3.50 -14.29 6.90
C LEU A 167 -3.43 -13.59 5.54
N THR A 168 -2.98 -12.34 5.49
CA THR A 168 -2.83 -11.57 4.24
C THR A 168 -1.83 -12.25 3.31
N ILE A 169 -0.67 -12.68 3.82
CA ILE A 169 0.36 -13.35 3.02
C ILE A 169 -0.15 -14.70 2.50
N GLU A 170 -0.81 -15.50 3.35
CA GLU A 170 -1.39 -16.80 2.97
C GLU A 170 -2.45 -16.62 1.89
N LYS A 171 -3.36 -15.65 2.06
CA LYS A 171 -4.44 -15.39 1.11
C LYS A 171 -3.97 -14.78 -0.19
N ASP A 172 -2.96 -13.93 -0.20
CA ASP A 172 -2.38 -13.42 -1.43
C ASP A 172 -1.85 -14.55 -2.32
N ASN A 173 -1.17 -15.56 -1.73
CA ASN A 173 -0.70 -16.71 -2.47
C ASN A 173 -1.87 -17.56 -3.05
N GLU A 174 -2.91 -17.81 -2.25
CA GLU A 174 -4.12 -18.51 -2.71
C GLU A 174 -4.79 -17.76 -3.88
N MET A 175 -4.90 -16.45 -3.79
CA MET A 175 -5.52 -15.63 -4.82
C MET A 175 -4.70 -15.57 -6.11
N ILE A 176 -3.36 -15.59 -6.02
CA ILE A 176 -2.48 -15.71 -7.20
C ILE A 176 -2.79 -17.00 -7.95
N GLU A 177 -2.93 -18.13 -7.27
CA GLU A 177 -3.25 -19.40 -7.92
C GLU A 177 -4.63 -19.35 -8.60
N LYS A 178 -5.65 -18.79 -7.93
CA LYS A 178 -6.97 -18.57 -8.53
C LYS A 178 -6.94 -17.63 -9.74
N MET A 179 -6.07 -16.61 -9.72
CA MET A 179 -5.87 -15.74 -10.89
C MET A 179 -5.26 -16.51 -12.06
N LYS A 180 -4.27 -17.39 -11.82
CA LYS A 180 -3.69 -18.27 -12.84
C LYS A 180 -4.76 -19.19 -13.45
N GLU A 181 -5.60 -19.81 -12.62
CA GLU A 181 -6.72 -20.64 -13.07
C GLU A 181 -7.71 -19.84 -13.93
N ALA A 182 -7.89 -18.54 -13.65
CA ALA A 182 -8.69 -17.61 -14.45
C ALA A 182 -7.98 -17.09 -15.71
N GLY A 183 -6.79 -17.62 -16.03
CA GLY A 183 -6.02 -17.27 -17.23
C GLY A 183 -5.21 -15.99 -17.11
N VAL A 184 -4.88 -15.55 -15.88
CA VAL A 184 -3.98 -14.41 -15.67
C VAL A 184 -2.52 -14.87 -15.72
N GLU A 185 -1.71 -14.23 -16.55
CA GLU A 185 -0.27 -14.37 -16.54
C GLU A 185 0.33 -13.61 -15.35
N ILE A 186 1.08 -14.32 -14.50
CA ILE A 186 1.80 -13.72 -13.39
C ILE A 186 3.22 -13.38 -13.85
N ILE A 187 3.58 -12.12 -13.74
CA ILE A 187 4.85 -11.59 -14.20
C ILE A 187 5.69 -11.17 -12.99
N ASP A 188 6.75 -11.91 -12.73
CA ASP A 188 7.80 -11.48 -11.80
C ASP A 188 8.73 -10.51 -12.53
N VAL A 189 8.82 -9.27 -12.03
CA VAL A 189 9.62 -8.22 -12.65
C VAL A 189 10.91 -7.96 -11.89
N ASP A 190 11.95 -7.48 -12.59
CA ASP A 190 13.06 -6.81 -11.91
C ASP A 190 12.55 -5.48 -11.34
N ARG A 191 12.55 -5.35 -10.02
CA ARG A 191 12.01 -4.18 -9.31
C ARG A 191 12.98 -3.00 -9.32
N ALA A 192 14.28 -3.23 -9.55
CA ALA A 192 15.30 -2.18 -9.44
C ALA A 192 15.09 -0.98 -10.39
N PRO A 193 14.74 -1.17 -11.68
CA PRO A 193 14.45 -0.04 -12.56
C PRO A 193 13.21 0.76 -12.14
N PHE A 194 12.15 0.10 -11.67
CA PHE A 194 10.95 0.78 -11.15
C PHE A 194 11.27 1.60 -9.90
N LYS A 195 12.05 1.03 -8.98
CA LYS A 195 12.50 1.69 -7.75
C LYS A 195 13.30 2.95 -8.06
N ALA A 196 14.28 2.86 -8.96
CA ALA A 196 15.14 3.99 -9.35
C ALA A 196 14.35 5.19 -9.92
N LEU A 197 13.23 4.92 -10.60
CA LEU A 197 12.34 5.98 -11.08
C LEU A 197 11.42 6.51 -9.97
N ALA A 198 10.82 5.62 -9.19
CA ALA A 198 9.85 5.97 -8.16
C ALA A 198 10.47 6.75 -6.99
N GLU A 199 11.71 6.44 -6.61
CA GLU A 199 12.41 7.14 -5.51
C GLU A 199 12.58 8.65 -5.75
N LYS A 200 12.54 9.10 -7.00
CA LYS A 200 12.57 10.53 -7.36
C LYS A 200 11.38 11.32 -6.81
N VAL A 201 10.28 10.63 -6.49
CA VAL A 201 9.08 11.27 -5.93
C VAL A 201 9.34 11.92 -4.57
N TYR A 202 10.27 11.39 -3.78
CA TYR A 202 10.57 11.90 -2.44
C TYR A 202 11.11 13.33 -2.43
N THR A 203 11.68 13.80 -3.54
CA THR A 203 12.15 15.19 -3.69
C THR A 203 11.03 16.18 -4.07
N GLN A 204 9.82 15.67 -4.34
CA GLN A 204 8.69 16.49 -4.80
C GLN A 204 7.77 16.96 -3.67
N PHE A 205 8.14 16.69 -2.41
CA PHE A 205 7.35 17.03 -1.22
C PHE A 205 8.17 17.94 -0.28
N PRO A 206 8.41 19.20 -0.64
CA PRO A 206 9.20 20.13 0.16
C PRO A 206 8.57 20.48 1.52
N GLU A 207 7.24 20.26 1.65
CA GLU A 207 6.48 20.44 2.89
C GLU A 207 6.73 19.35 3.93
N TRP A 208 7.37 18.25 3.58
CA TRP A 208 7.76 17.23 4.55
C TRP A 208 8.90 17.72 5.44
N SER A 209 8.93 17.18 6.66
CA SER A 209 10.02 17.47 7.59
C SER A 209 11.37 17.20 6.91
N PRO A 210 12.32 18.15 6.96
CA PRO A 210 13.61 17.98 6.31
C PRO A 210 14.31 16.69 6.72
N GLY A 211 14.77 15.90 5.73
CA GLY A 211 15.42 14.62 5.92
C GLY A 211 14.51 13.49 6.45
N LEU A 212 13.19 13.63 6.35
CA LEU A 212 12.25 12.59 6.82
C LEU A 212 12.49 11.25 6.11
N TYR A 213 12.70 11.27 4.80
CA TYR A 213 12.98 10.06 4.03
C TYR A 213 14.24 9.35 4.54
N ASP A 214 15.34 10.09 4.70
CA ASP A 214 16.62 9.53 5.16
C ASP A 214 16.52 8.98 6.60
N LYS A 215 15.78 9.68 7.47
CA LYS A 215 15.51 9.24 8.84
C LYS A 215 14.73 7.92 8.88
N ILE A 216 13.69 7.79 8.02
CA ILE A 216 12.91 6.55 7.93
C ILE A 216 13.78 5.43 7.35
N LYS A 217 14.56 5.69 6.31
CA LYS A 217 15.49 4.70 5.74
C LYS A 217 16.51 4.20 6.75
N ALA A 218 17.01 5.07 7.62
CA ALA A 218 17.92 4.68 8.71
C ALA A 218 17.24 3.78 9.77
N GLU A 219 15.96 3.95 10.02
CA GLU A 219 15.20 3.10 10.95
C GLU A 219 14.82 1.73 10.34
N LEU A 220 14.81 1.62 9.00
CA LEU A 220 14.51 0.38 8.29
C LEU A 220 15.73 -0.56 8.16
N ASN A 221 16.93 -0.04 8.26
CA ASN A 221 18.19 -0.78 8.21
C ASN A 221 18.63 -1.24 9.61
#